data_01996eea78a82f51bf7d1fca516ed608
#
_entry.id   01996eea78a82f51bf7d1fca516ed608
#
_cell.length_a   1.000
_cell.length_b   1.000
_cell.length_c   1.000
_cell.angle_alpha   90.00
_cell.angle_beta   90.00
_cell.angle_gamma   90.00
#
_symmetry.space_group_name_H-M   'P 1'
#
loop_
_entity.id
_entity.type
_entity.pdbx_description
1 polymer ?
#
loop_
_entity_poly.entity_id
_entity_poly.type
_entity_poly.pdbx_seq_one_letter_code
_entity_poly.pdbx_strand_id
1 'polypeptide(L)'
;MVVVMPTRGNGLVDVPTGLVRPPIVDEDLPSGVSSATVHKVTIYTDGACSGNPGPGGWGAILASGTLRKEISGGEASTTNNRMELVAAIQALAALREPAEVDLYTDSVYVRSGITEWIVAWKASGWRRRSGKRWLAVKNEDLWRELDAVVARHTVRFHWTEGHAGDVENERADALARAAIPRVRSAEA
;
A
#
# COMPACT_ATOMS: atom_id res chain seq x y z
N MET A 1 52.26 9.66 40.76
CA MET A 1 52.66 11.07 40.40
C MET A 1 51.39 11.79 40.03
N VAL A 2 50.99 12.68 40.92
CA VAL A 2 49.75 13.48 40.91
C VAL A 2 49.97 14.70 40.04
N VAL A 3 49.00 15.07 39.18
CA VAL A 3 48.82 16.44 38.70
C VAL A 3 47.35 16.60 38.30
N VAL A 4 46.57 17.14 39.17
CA VAL A 4 45.91 18.42 39.39
C VAL A 4 45.30 19.06 38.12
N MET A 5 43.95 19.15 38.21
CA MET A 5 43.11 20.04 37.40
C MET A 5 43.37 21.52 37.66
N PRO A 6 42.93 22.39 36.77
CA PRO A 6 42.27 23.62 37.22
C PRO A 6 40.87 23.83 36.68
N THR A 7 40.10 24.44 37.53
CA THR A 7 38.71 24.87 37.41
C THR A 7 38.59 26.25 36.75
N ARG A 8 37.38 26.49 36.17
CA ARG A 8 36.62 27.76 36.08
C ARG A 8 36.83 28.68 34.89
N GLY A 9 35.68 29.01 34.35
CA GLY A 9 35.42 30.21 33.57
C GLY A 9 33.92 30.28 33.17
N ASN A 10 33.06 30.73 34.09
CA ASN A 10 31.71 31.20 33.77
C ASN A 10 31.85 32.48 32.94
N GLY A 11 31.42 32.44 31.69
CA GLY A 11 31.17 33.60 30.86
C GLY A 11 29.68 33.66 30.51
N LEU A 12 28.92 34.46 31.25
CA LEU A 12 27.62 34.95 30.78
C LEU A 12 27.86 35.77 29.52
N VAL A 13 27.33 35.35 28.41
CA VAL A 13 27.16 36.19 27.23
C VAL A 13 25.76 36.80 27.28
N ASP A 14 25.71 38.11 27.46
CA ASP A 14 24.53 38.94 27.33
C ASP A 14 23.86 38.71 25.97
N VAL A 15 22.57 38.33 26.01
CA VAL A 15 21.72 38.32 24.82
C VAL A 15 21.03 39.69 24.73
N PRO A 16 21.21 40.46 23.66
CA PRO A 16 20.53 41.74 23.54
C PRO A 16 19.03 41.51 23.33
N THR A 17 18.27 41.99 24.29
CA THR A 17 16.80 42.12 24.25
C THR A 17 16.45 43.18 23.20
N GLY A 18 15.68 42.81 22.18
CA GLY A 18 15.02 43.80 21.34
C GLY A 18 15.09 43.57 19.84
N LEU A 19 14.38 42.57 19.35
CA LEU A 19 13.82 42.61 17.99
C LEU A 19 12.35 42.21 18.09
N VAL A 20 11.53 43.24 18.27
CA VAL A 20 10.08 43.13 18.04
C VAL A 20 9.89 42.86 16.56
N ARG A 21 9.50 41.64 16.22
CA ARG A 21 9.04 41.32 14.87
C ARG A 21 7.75 42.11 14.61
N PRO A 22 7.64 42.83 13.49
CA PRO A 22 6.39 43.45 13.10
C PRO A 22 5.35 42.33 12.83
N PRO A 23 4.05 42.61 13.03
CA PRO A 23 3.02 41.65 12.69
C PRO A 23 3.11 41.28 11.21
N ILE A 24 3.10 40.00 10.90
CA ILE A 24 2.96 39.50 9.53
C ILE A 24 1.56 39.92 9.10
N VAL A 25 1.48 40.95 8.27
CA VAL A 25 0.25 41.29 7.55
C VAL A 25 0.01 40.20 6.51
N ASP A 26 -1.19 39.63 6.54
CA ASP A 26 -1.73 38.64 5.59
C ASP A 26 -1.98 39.28 4.20
N GLU A 27 -0.94 39.74 3.53
CA GLU A 27 -1.01 40.20 2.15
C GLU A 27 0.21 39.65 1.42
N ASP A 28 0.00 38.51 0.75
CA ASP A 28 0.67 37.92 -0.42
C ASP A 28 0.73 36.39 -0.36
N LEU A 29 -0.42 35.74 -0.11
CA LEU A 29 -0.63 34.40 -0.58
C LEU A 29 -1.21 34.50 -1.99
N PRO A 30 -0.57 33.91 -3.02
CA PRO A 30 -1.16 33.89 -4.35
C PRO A 30 -2.52 33.19 -4.27
N SER A 31 -3.58 33.95 -4.53
CA SER A 31 -4.95 33.48 -4.70
C SER A 31 -4.98 32.53 -5.89
N GLY A 32 -4.80 31.21 -5.64
CA GLY A 32 -4.76 30.24 -6.73
C GLY A 32 -4.40 28.82 -6.33
N VAL A 33 -4.25 28.51 -5.04
CA VAL A 33 -4.22 27.11 -4.64
C VAL A 33 -5.68 26.63 -4.62
N SER A 34 -6.14 26.17 -5.77
CA SER A 34 -7.36 25.34 -5.85
C SER A 34 -7.17 24.24 -4.82
N SER A 35 -8.04 24.22 -3.80
CA SER A 35 -8.13 23.10 -2.86
C SER A 35 -8.45 21.90 -3.72
N ALA A 36 -7.43 21.14 -4.11
CA ALA A 36 -7.61 19.89 -4.82
C ALA A 36 -8.48 19.03 -3.90
N THR A 37 -9.70 18.79 -4.31
CA THR A 37 -10.63 17.96 -3.55
C THR A 37 -10.00 16.58 -3.46
N VAL A 38 -9.42 16.26 -2.32
CA VAL A 38 -8.80 14.95 -2.10
C VAL A 38 -9.94 13.92 -2.12
N HIS A 39 -9.96 13.11 -3.16
CA HIS A 39 -10.96 12.05 -3.31
C HIS A 39 -10.67 10.93 -2.32
N LYS A 40 -11.65 10.66 -1.45
CA LYS A 40 -11.60 9.49 -0.56
C LYS A 40 -12.20 8.29 -1.27
N VAL A 41 -11.46 7.19 -1.28
CA VAL A 41 -11.88 5.93 -1.92
C VAL A 41 -11.71 4.80 -0.93
N THR A 42 -12.73 3.98 -0.78
CA THR A 42 -12.65 2.70 -0.08
C THR A 42 -12.53 1.59 -1.10
N ILE A 43 -11.59 0.69 -0.89
CA ILE A 43 -11.33 -0.45 -1.80
C ILE A 43 -11.37 -1.74 -0.99
N TYR A 44 -12.04 -2.77 -1.53
CA TYR A 44 -12.00 -4.14 -1.04
C TYR A 44 -11.41 -5.03 -2.11
N THR A 45 -10.48 -5.91 -1.74
CA THR A 45 -9.77 -6.77 -2.69
C THR A 45 -9.68 -8.20 -2.20
N ASP A 46 -9.82 -9.14 -3.14
CA ASP A 46 -9.62 -10.57 -2.89
C ASP A 46 -9.02 -11.28 -4.10
N GLY A 47 -8.33 -12.39 -3.82
CA GLY A 47 -7.74 -13.27 -4.81
C GLY A 47 -8.07 -14.72 -4.54
N ALA A 48 -8.43 -15.47 -5.58
CA ALA A 48 -8.78 -16.89 -5.51
C ALA A 48 -7.97 -17.70 -6.53
N CYS A 49 -7.66 -18.94 -6.18
CA CYS A 49 -6.96 -19.86 -7.07
C CYS A 49 -7.55 -21.28 -6.98
N SER A 50 -7.84 -21.88 -8.14
CA SER A 50 -8.28 -23.27 -8.22
C SER A 50 -7.05 -24.17 -8.39
N GLY A 51 -6.53 -24.68 -7.27
CA GLY A 51 -5.19 -25.26 -7.18
C GLY A 51 -4.13 -24.17 -6.89
N ASN A 52 -2.93 -24.57 -6.49
CA ASN A 52 -1.88 -23.61 -6.10
C ASN A 52 -0.47 -24.19 -6.38
N PRO A 53 0.05 -24.05 -7.64
CA PRO A 53 -0.46 -23.24 -8.75
C PRO A 53 -1.66 -23.82 -9.50
N GLY A 54 -2.40 -22.94 -10.21
CA GLY A 54 -3.54 -23.28 -11.03
C GLY A 54 -4.22 -22.04 -11.63
N PRO A 55 -5.40 -22.20 -12.28
CA PRO A 55 -6.18 -21.05 -12.71
C PRO A 55 -6.61 -20.22 -11.52
N GLY A 56 -6.46 -18.90 -11.62
CA GLY A 56 -6.84 -17.98 -10.55
C GLY A 56 -7.61 -16.78 -11.06
N GLY A 57 -8.31 -16.12 -10.14
CA GLY A 57 -9.05 -14.91 -10.39
C GLY A 57 -8.84 -13.92 -9.27
N TRP A 58 -9.11 -12.68 -9.55
CA TRP A 58 -9.07 -11.58 -8.60
C TRP A 58 -10.32 -10.72 -8.74
N GLY A 59 -10.72 -10.08 -7.66
CA GLY A 59 -11.85 -9.17 -7.60
C GLY A 59 -11.56 -7.96 -6.75
N ALA A 60 -12.12 -6.82 -7.12
CA ALA A 60 -12.05 -5.62 -6.32
C ALA A 60 -13.31 -4.77 -6.45
N ILE A 61 -13.63 -4.06 -5.36
CA ILE A 61 -14.72 -3.10 -5.28
C ILE A 61 -14.10 -1.76 -4.90
N LEU A 62 -14.45 -0.72 -5.66
CA LEU A 62 -14.03 0.64 -5.41
C LEU A 62 -15.26 1.48 -5.11
N ALA A 63 -15.28 2.17 -3.98
CA ALA A 63 -16.38 3.03 -3.55
C ALA A 63 -15.88 4.43 -3.20
N SER A 64 -16.61 5.46 -3.68
CA SER A 64 -16.35 6.87 -3.34
C SER A 64 -17.68 7.63 -3.31
N GLY A 65 -18.12 8.03 -2.11
CA GLY A 65 -19.44 8.60 -1.92
C GLY A 65 -20.54 7.63 -2.39
N THR A 66 -21.34 8.05 -3.38
CA THR A 66 -22.40 7.22 -3.99
C THR A 66 -21.92 6.38 -5.17
N LEU A 67 -20.69 6.60 -5.62
CA LEU A 67 -20.12 5.86 -6.75
C LEU A 67 -19.56 4.53 -6.27
N ARG A 68 -19.87 3.46 -6.99
CA ARG A 68 -19.36 2.12 -6.73
C ARG A 68 -19.01 1.44 -8.05
N LYS A 69 -17.85 0.83 -8.11
CA LYS A 69 -17.35 0.10 -9.27
C LYS A 69 -16.79 -1.25 -8.85
N GLU A 70 -17.15 -2.28 -9.59
CA GLU A 70 -16.58 -3.62 -9.46
C GLU A 70 -15.65 -3.89 -10.63
N ILE A 71 -14.50 -4.49 -10.35
CA ILE A 71 -13.56 -4.95 -11.37
C ILE A 71 -13.05 -6.34 -10.99
N SER A 72 -12.77 -7.15 -11.99
CA SER A 72 -12.23 -8.49 -11.80
C SER A 72 -11.46 -8.96 -13.03
N GLY A 73 -10.64 -9.97 -12.87
CA GLY A 73 -9.93 -10.63 -13.95
C GLY A 73 -9.32 -11.94 -13.52
N GLY A 74 -8.74 -12.69 -14.44
CA GLY A 74 -8.20 -14.01 -14.13
C GLY A 74 -7.00 -14.38 -14.98
N GLU A 75 -6.23 -15.34 -14.47
CA GLU A 75 -5.04 -15.92 -15.10
C GLU A 75 -5.18 -17.44 -15.19
N ALA A 76 -4.75 -18.03 -16.31
CA ALA A 76 -4.84 -19.48 -16.54
C ALA A 76 -3.89 -20.30 -15.66
N SER A 77 -2.78 -19.71 -15.21
CA SER A 77 -1.80 -20.36 -14.34
C SER A 77 -1.17 -19.33 -13.41
N THR A 78 -1.47 -19.43 -12.14
CA THR A 78 -1.05 -18.48 -11.12
C THR A 78 -1.03 -19.13 -9.73
N THR A 79 -0.95 -18.31 -8.68
CA THR A 79 -1.08 -18.73 -7.28
C THR A 79 -2.00 -17.78 -6.51
N ASN A 80 -2.58 -18.24 -5.40
CA ASN A 80 -3.43 -17.39 -4.57
C ASN A 80 -2.76 -16.06 -4.23
N ASN A 81 -1.55 -16.10 -3.68
CA ASN A 81 -0.82 -14.88 -3.31
C ASN A 81 -0.57 -13.92 -4.49
N ARG A 82 -0.45 -14.42 -5.72
CA ARG A 82 -0.34 -13.55 -6.89
C ARG A 82 -1.67 -12.86 -7.17
N MET A 83 -2.78 -13.59 -7.11
CA MET A 83 -4.12 -13.01 -7.34
C MET A 83 -4.48 -11.94 -6.30
N GLU A 84 -4.12 -12.15 -5.04
CA GLU A 84 -4.24 -11.14 -3.99
C GLU A 84 -3.46 -9.85 -4.30
N LEU A 85 -2.21 -9.99 -4.74
CA LEU A 85 -1.39 -8.84 -5.15
C LEU A 85 -1.99 -8.15 -6.37
N VAL A 86 -2.39 -8.91 -7.38
CA VAL A 86 -2.99 -8.38 -8.62
C VAL A 86 -4.28 -7.63 -8.32
N ALA A 87 -5.12 -8.13 -7.41
CA ALA A 87 -6.34 -7.46 -6.98
C ALA A 87 -6.04 -6.04 -6.45
N ALA A 88 -5.08 -5.92 -5.53
CA ALA A 88 -4.68 -4.63 -4.96
C ALA A 88 -4.07 -3.70 -6.02
N ILE A 89 -3.19 -4.21 -6.87
CA ILE A 89 -2.55 -3.46 -7.96
C ILE A 89 -3.60 -2.91 -8.92
N GLN A 90 -4.48 -3.76 -9.43
CA GLN A 90 -5.49 -3.37 -10.42
C GLN A 90 -6.51 -2.39 -9.85
N ALA A 91 -6.88 -2.55 -8.57
CA ALA A 91 -7.78 -1.63 -7.91
C ALA A 91 -7.17 -0.22 -7.77
N LEU A 92 -5.92 -0.12 -7.31
CA LEU A 92 -5.22 1.16 -7.21
C LEU A 92 -4.92 1.76 -8.58
N ALA A 93 -4.52 0.96 -9.56
CA ALA A 93 -4.26 1.41 -10.93
C ALA A 93 -5.51 1.94 -11.64
N ALA A 94 -6.71 1.49 -11.25
CA ALA A 94 -7.98 1.97 -11.79
C ALA A 94 -8.34 3.40 -11.37
N LEU A 95 -7.65 3.96 -10.38
CA LEU A 95 -7.79 5.35 -9.96
C LEU A 95 -6.99 6.26 -10.89
N ARG A 96 -7.66 7.21 -11.53
CA ARG A 96 -7.04 8.11 -12.51
C ARG A 96 -6.19 9.20 -11.87
N GLU A 97 -6.59 9.67 -10.68
CA GLU A 97 -5.97 10.77 -9.95
C GLU A 97 -5.49 10.32 -8.57
N PRO A 98 -4.53 11.03 -7.96
CA PRO A 98 -4.15 10.80 -6.58
C PRO A 98 -5.35 10.85 -5.64
N ALA A 99 -5.44 9.90 -4.71
CA ALA A 99 -6.55 9.78 -3.78
C ALA A 99 -6.07 9.37 -2.38
N GLU A 100 -6.89 9.65 -1.36
CA GLU A 100 -6.80 8.98 -0.07
C GLU A 100 -7.57 7.67 -0.16
N VAL A 101 -6.88 6.55 0.07
CA VAL A 101 -7.44 5.22 -0.12
C VAL A 101 -7.40 4.44 1.19
N ASP A 102 -8.54 3.92 1.59
CA ASP A 102 -8.66 2.88 2.61
C ASP A 102 -8.83 1.53 1.88
N LEU A 103 -7.78 0.70 1.84
CA LEU A 103 -7.78 -0.59 1.16
C LEU A 103 -7.91 -1.72 2.16
N TYR A 104 -8.96 -2.50 2.02
CA TYR A 104 -9.31 -3.67 2.83
C TYR A 104 -8.95 -4.96 2.10
N THR A 105 -8.28 -5.86 2.80
CA THR A 105 -7.92 -7.20 2.32
C THR A 105 -7.86 -8.17 3.48
N ASP A 106 -8.26 -9.41 3.28
CA ASP A 106 -8.07 -10.51 4.23
C ASP A 106 -6.73 -11.24 4.02
N SER A 107 -5.97 -10.85 3.00
CA SER A 107 -4.65 -11.39 2.72
C SER A 107 -3.61 -10.92 3.73
N VAL A 108 -3.23 -11.78 4.66
CA VAL A 108 -2.08 -11.53 5.56
C VAL A 108 -0.80 -11.34 4.76
N TYR A 109 -0.66 -12.02 3.61
CA TYR A 109 0.51 -11.91 2.74
C TYR A 109 0.64 -10.49 2.16
N VAL A 110 -0.42 -9.91 1.63
CA VAL A 110 -0.42 -8.54 1.09
C VAL A 110 -0.17 -7.54 2.21
N ARG A 111 -0.91 -7.64 3.31
CA ARG A 111 -0.77 -6.74 4.45
C ARG A 111 0.66 -6.73 4.98
N SER A 112 1.16 -7.88 5.42
CA SER A 112 2.51 -7.95 6.02
C SER A 112 3.60 -7.57 5.02
N GLY A 113 3.43 -7.91 3.74
CA GLY A 113 4.38 -7.53 2.70
C GLY A 113 4.53 -6.03 2.55
N ILE A 114 3.42 -5.30 2.46
CA ILE A 114 3.45 -3.85 2.24
C ILE A 114 3.77 -3.06 3.51
N THR A 115 3.34 -3.54 4.70
CA THR A 115 3.53 -2.80 5.95
C THR A 115 4.82 -3.14 6.68
N GLU A 116 5.35 -4.36 6.52
CA GLU A 116 6.47 -4.84 7.32
C GLU A 116 7.71 -5.16 6.47
N TRP A 117 7.54 -5.89 5.35
CA TRP A 117 8.68 -6.51 4.67
C TRP A 117 9.27 -5.67 3.54
N ILE A 118 8.44 -4.87 2.86
CA ILE A 118 8.84 -4.17 1.63
C ILE A 118 10.01 -3.21 1.83
N VAL A 119 10.08 -2.55 3.00
CA VAL A 119 11.16 -1.62 3.34
C VAL A 119 12.51 -2.35 3.36
N ALA A 120 12.56 -3.52 4.02
CA ALA A 120 13.77 -4.34 4.08
C ALA A 120 14.12 -4.93 2.71
N TRP A 121 13.13 -5.33 1.91
CA TRP A 121 13.37 -5.84 0.56
C TRP A 121 13.95 -4.77 -0.36
N LYS A 122 13.40 -3.56 -0.34
CA LYS A 122 13.94 -2.42 -1.12
C LYS A 122 15.38 -2.10 -0.71
N ALA A 123 15.67 -2.04 0.58
CA ALA A 123 17.02 -1.78 1.10
C ALA A 123 18.03 -2.88 0.73
N SER A 124 17.58 -4.14 0.56
CA SER A 124 18.44 -5.28 0.21
C SER A 124 18.44 -5.62 -1.29
N GLY A 125 17.95 -4.72 -2.15
CA GLY A 125 17.88 -4.94 -3.61
C GLY A 125 16.92 -6.07 -3.98
N TRP A 126 15.75 -6.11 -3.32
CA TRP A 126 14.68 -7.11 -3.51
C TRP A 126 15.13 -8.54 -3.23
N ARG A 127 15.96 -8.68 -2.21
CA ARG A 127 16.42 -9.98 -1.73
C ARG A 127 15.98 -10.19 -0.29
N ARG A 128 15.69 -11.43 0.06
CA ARG A 128 15.35 -11.85 1.41
C ARG A 128 16.37 -12.85 1.95
N ARG A 129 16.60 -12.79 3.23
CA ARG A 129 17.50 -13.75 3.88
C ARG A 129 16.75 -15.06 4.17
N SER A 130 17.38 -16.19 3.86
CA SER A 130 16.90 -17.53 4.21
C SER A 130 18.08 -18.32 4.78
N GLY A 131 18.15 -18.37 6.10
CA GLY A 131 19.34 -18.88 6.80
C GLY A 131 20.60 -18.06 6.44
N LYS A 132 21.61 -18.72 5.87
CA LYS A 132 22.85 -18.09 5.42
C LYS A 132 22.80 -17.57 3.96
N ARG A 133 21.71 -17.80 3.24
CA ARG A 133 21.59 -17.46 1.81
C ARG A 133 20.71 -16.24 1.58
N TRP A 134 21.05 -15.49 0.53
CA TRP A 134 20.19 -14.45 -0.03
C TRP A 134 19.42 -15.02 -1.22
N LEU A 135 18.10 -14.95 -1.17
CA LEU A 135 17.20 -15.39 -2.23
C LEU A 135 16.44 -14.17 -2.78
N ALA A 136 15.98 -14.24 -4.02
CA ALA A 136 15.03 -13.28 -4.55
C ALA A 136 13.73 -13.27 -3.71
N VAL A 137 13.09 -12.15 -3.63
CA VAL A 137 11.75 -12.03 -3.04
C VAL A 137 10.77 -12.78 -3.93
N LYS A 138 9.92 -13.62 -3.34
CA LYS A 138 8.86 -14.31 -4.09
C LYS A 138 7.85 -13.28 -4.60
N ASN A 139 7.44 -13.39 -5.86
CA ASN A 139 6.54 -12.44 -6.53
C ASN A 139 7.11 -11.00 -6.56
N GLU A 140 8.42 -10.86 -6.70
CA GLU A 140 9.11 -9.56 -6.76
C GLU A 140 8.52 -8.64 -7.83
N ASP A 141 8.15 -9.20 -8.97
CA ASP A 141 7.49 -8.51 -10.08
C ASP A 141 6.26 -7.74 -9.60
N LEU A 142 5.34 -8.41 -8.92
CA LEU A 142 4.10 -7.82 -8.41
C LEU A 142 4.33 -6.89 -7.22
N TRP A 143 5.31 -7.20 -6.36
CA TRP A 143 5.65 -6.31 -5.25
C TRP A 143 6.21 -4.97 -5.72
N ARG A 144 7.02 -4.96 -6.78
CA ARG A 144 7.51 -3.72 -7.39
C ARG A 144 6.37 -2.92 -8.03
N GLU A 145 5.45 -3.59 -8.69
CA GLU A 145 4.28 -2.97 -9.29
C GLU A 145 3.36 -2.37 -8.22
N LEU A 146 3.08 -3.12 -7.15
CA LEU A 146 2.30 -2.62 -6.02
C LEU A 146 2.95 -1.39 -5.36
N ASP A 147 4.26 -1.42 -5.11
CA ASP A 147 5.00 -0.27 -4.57
C ASP A 147 4.87 0.98 -5.46
N ALA A 148 4.94 0.79 -6.77
CA ALA A 148 4.82 1.89 -7.73
C ALA A 148 3.41 2.49 -7.78
N VAL A 149 2.35 1.66 -7.73
CA VAL A 149 0.98 2.19 -7.74
C VAL A 149 0.59 2.80 -6.39
N VAL A 150 1.04 2.23 -5.27
CA VAL A 150 0.84 2.80 -3.93
C VAL A 150 1.45 4.19 -3.82
N ALA A 151 2.63 4.42 -4.40
CA ALA A 151 3.31 5.72 -4.38
C ALA A 151 2.52 6.85 -5.06
N ARG A 152 1.50 6.54 -5.85
CA ARG A 152 0.63 7.52 -6.53
C ARG A 152 -0.49 8.05 -5.63
N HIS A 153 -0.77 7.39 -4.51
CA HIS A 153 -1.91 7.65 -3.64
C HIS A 153 -1.46 7.72 -2.17
N THR A 154 -2.34 8.17 -1.29
CA THR A 154 -2.17 8.03 0.16
C THR A 154 -2.96 6.81 0.61
N VAL A 155 -2.30 5.65 0.73
CA VAL A 155 -2.98 4.38 0.98
C VAL A 155 -2.83 3.93 2.42
N ARG A 156 -3.94 3.59 3.07
CA ARG A 156 -3.99 2.87 4.34
C ARG A 156 -4.48 1.45 4.08
N PHE A 157 -3.67 0.47 4.48
CA PHE A 157 -4.03 -0.94 4.38
C PHE A 157 -4.71 -1.40 5.66
N HIS A 158 -5.90 -1.96 5.52
CA HIS A 158 -6.69 -2.54 6.60
C HIS A 158 -6.81 -4.06 6.39
N TRP A 159 -6.62 -4.80 7.46
CA TRP A 159 -6.92 -6.22 7.42
C TRP A 159 -8.36 -6.44 7.87
N THR A 160 -9.10 -7.25 7.14
CA THR A 160 -10.42 -7.75 7.54
C THR A 160 -10.34 -9.26 7.72
N GLU A 161 -11.15 -9.79 8.62
CA GLU A 161 -11.26 -11.24 8.76
C GLU A 161 -12.10 -11.78 7.61
N GLY A 162 -11.55 -12.74 6.86
CA GLY A 162 -12.27 -13.38 5.76
C GLY A 162 -13.54 -14.06 6.27
N HIS A 163 -14.64 -13.93 5.53
CA HIS A 163 -15.94 -14.54 5.86
C HIS A 163 -16.56 -14.10 7.19
N ALA A 164 -16.20 -12.92 7.71
CA ALA A 164 -16.73 -12.38 8.96
C ALA A 164 -18.03 -11.57 8.81
N GLY A 165 -18.73 -11.67 7.67
CA GLY A 165 -19.97 -10.95 7.40
C GLY A 165 -19.76 -9.53 6.84
N ASP A 166 -18.56 -9.16 6.43
CA ASP A 166 -18.31 -7.94 5.65
C ASP A 166 -18.79 -8.15 4.21
N VAL A 167 -19.92 -7.53 3.87
CA VAL A 167 -20.61 -7.71 2.59
C VAL A 167 -19.72 -7.36 1.40
N GLU A 168 -18.88 -6.34 1.53
CA GLU A 168 -18.00 -5.92 0.43
C GLU A 168 -16.80 -6.86 0.27
N ASN A 169 -16.26 -7.40 1.37
CA ASN A 169 -15.21 -8.42 1.30
C ASN A 169 -15.74 -9.72 0.68
N GLU A 170 -16.92 -10.19 1.11
CA GLU A 170 -17.56 -11.36 0.51
C GLU A 170 -17.90 -11.14 -0.97
N ARG A 171 -18.23 -9.92 -1.36
CA ARG A 171 -18.46 -9.58 -2.76
C ARG A 171 -17.17 -9.60 -3.58
N ALA A 172 -16.05 -9.13 -3.03
CA ALA A 172 -14.74 -9.22 -3.67
C ALA A 172 -14.33 -10.68 -3.90
N ASP A 173 -14.52 -11.56 -2.90
CA ASP A 173 -14.31 -13.01 -3.00
C ASP A 173 -15.18 -13.62 -4.12
N ALA A 174 -16.47 -13.28 -4.16
CA ALA A 174 -17.36 -13.77 -5.21
C ALA A 174 -16.91 -13.35 -6.62
N LEU A 175 -16.42 -12.11 -6.79
CA LEU A 175 -15.84 -11.62 -8.04
C LEU A 175 -14.57 -12.39 -8.41
N ALA A 176 -13.66 -12.58 -7.45
CA ALA A 176 -12.43 -13.32 -7.66
C ALA A 176 -12.71 -14.76 -8.13
N ARG A 177 -13.58 -15.48 -7.45
CA ARG A 177 -13.96 -16.85 -7.82
C ARG A 177 -14.65 -16.91 -9.17
N ALA A 178 -15.54 -15.98 -9.48
CA ALA A 178 -16.23 -15.94 -10.77
C ALA A 178 -15.29 -15.64 -11.94
N ALA A 179 -14.17 -14.94 -11.69
CA ALA A 179 -13.18 -14.58 -12.68
C ALA A 179 -12.16 -15.70 -12.97
N ILE A 180 -12.15 -16.79 -12.20
CA ILE A 180 -11.26 -17.94 -12.47
C ILE A 180 -11.56 -18.50 -13.86
N PRO A 181 -10.57 -18.57 -14.77
CA PRO A 181 -10.79 -19.14 -16.11
C PRO A 181 -11.20 -20.61 -16.04
N ARG A 182 -12.26 -20.95 -16.74
CA ARG A 182 -12.63 -22.36 -16.91
C ARG A 182 -11.62 -23.02 -17.84
N VAL A 183 -10.86 -23.98 -17.33
CA VAL A 183 -10.04 -24.84 -18.17
C VAL A 183 -11.01 -25.67 -19.01
N ARG A 184 -11.09 -25.41 -20.32
CA ARG A 184 -11.75 -26.35 -21.22
C ARG A 184 -10.90 -27.61 -21.22
N SER A 185 -11.45 -28.72 -20.74
CA SER A 185 -10.87 -30.04 -20.99
C SER A 185 -10.77 -30.17 -22.52
N ALA A 186 -9.55 -30.33 -23.03
CA ALA A 186 -9.40 -30.74 -24.41
C ALA A 186 -10.12 -32.08 -24.51
N GLU A 187 -11.24 -32.10 -25.22
CA GLU A 187 -11.89 -33.37 -25.60
C GLU A 187 -10.87 -34.17 -26.42
N ALA A 188 -10.52 -35.33 -25.90
CA ALA A 188 -9.63 -36.27 -26.54
C ALA A 188 -10.34 -36.95 -27.73
#